data_02cbc9fdf01a1ddac1c9c83ac9659bb8
#
_entry.id   02cbc9fdf01a1ddac1c9c83ac9659bb8
#
_cell.length_a   1.000
_cell.length_b   1.000
_cell.length_c   1.000
_cell.angle_alpha   90.00
_cell.angle_beta   90.00
_cell.angle_gamma   90.00
#
_symmetry.space_group_name_H-M   'P 1'
#
loop_
_entity.id
_entity.type
_entity.pdbx_description
1 polymer ?
#
loop_
_entity_poly.entity_id
_entity_poly.type
_entity_poly.pdbx_seq_one_letter_code
_entity_poly.pdbx_strand_id
1 'polypeptide(L)'
;MKKNIKLMAPQWIEYPALSEFSMGWRMGAGEDYKCDFWNWYETLSLKQQREYQTLFPYPCFWHYNNWAVNDLEIEDRLDDEEDYYYEGVPLWQPKGAYKYSKKTFINSPKKLKFVFFWKPNANALDESCLGQWQPSPFYVDGDKYSCAEQYMMAEKARLFGDEEVREEIMNTSDPKLMKALGRKVRNFNPEIWDKAKYSIVLNGNYYKFTQNKEMMDFLLST
;
A
#
# COMPACT_ATOMS: atom_id res chain seq x y z
N MET A 1 25.35 12.80 -24.14
CA MET A 1 24.39 11.70 -24.33
C MET A 1 23.82 11.35 -22.96
N LYS A 2 22.53 11.66 -22.70
CA LYS A 2 21.85 11.18 -21.49
C LYS A 2 21.69 9.67 -21.65
N LYS A 3 22.41 8.86 -20.86
CA LYS A 3 22.14 7.43 -20.75
C LYS A 3 20.70 7.31 -20.26
N ASN A 4 19.82 6.71 -21.06
CA ASN A 4 18.52 6.24 -20.58
C ASN A 4 18.78 5.19 -19.50
N ILE A 5 18.79 5.60 -18.24
CA ILE A 5 18.84 4.68 -17.12
C ILE A 5 17.47 4.01 -17.12
N LYS A 6 17.45 2.71 -17.45
CA LYS A 6 16.20 1.93 -17.36
C LYS A 6 15.80 1.91 -15.89
N LEU A 7 14.68 2.51 -15.59
CA LEU A 7 14.13 2.53 -14.23
C LEU A 7 13.71 1.10 -13.85
N MET A 8 14.22 0.60 -12.73
CA MET A 8 13.75 -0.67 -12.17
C MET A 8 12.60 -0.42 -11.20
N ALA A 9 11.60 -1.29 -11.22
CA ALA A 9 10.51 -1.26 -10.25
C ALA A 9 11.03 -1.66 -8.86
N PRO A 10 10.49 -1.15 -7.75
CA PRO A 10 10.84 -1.72 -6.44
C PRO A 10 10.28 -3.13 -6.30
N GLN A 11 10.86 -3.90 -5.39
CA GLN A 11 10.57 -5.32 -5.16
C GLN A 11 9.08 -5.60 -4.94
N TRP A 12 8.39 -4.75 -4.19
CA TRP A 12 6.95 -4.87 -3.92
C TRP A 12 6.05 -4.55 -5.11
N ILE A 13 6.59 -3.94 -6.16
CA ILE A 13 5.89 -3.72 -7.43
C ILE A 13 6.14 -4.87 -8.39
N GLU A 14 7.37 -5.35 -8.46
CA GLU A 14 7.73 -6.43 -9.38
C GLU A 14 7.14 -7.77 -8.92
N TYR A 15 7.15 -8.03 -7.62
CA TYR A 15 6.63 -9.25 -7.01
C TYR A 15 5.60 -8.96 -5.92
N PRO A 16 4.42 -8.45 -6.28
CA PRO A 16 3.42 -8.00 -5.30
C PRO A 16 2.86 -9.13 -4.43
N ALA A 17 2.99 -10.38 -4.87
CA ALA A 17 2.57 -11.56 -4.10
C ALA A 17 3.62 -12.07 -3.11
N LEU A 18 4.84 -11.50 -3.10
CA LEU A 18 5.87 -11.84 -2.14
C LEU A 18 5.89 -10.82 -1.00
N SER A 19 5.63 -11.27 0.22
CA SER A 19 5.88 -10.43 1.40
C SER A 19 7.37 -10.20 1.61
N GLU A 20 7.73 -9.19 2.38
CA GLU A 20 9.13 -8.82 2.66
C GLU A 20 9.96 -9.99 3.21
N PHE A 21 9.35 -10.83 4.07
CA PHE A 21 10.02 -11.96 4.71
C PHE A 21 9.87 -13.28 3.94
N SER A 22 9.26 -13.24 2.75
CA SER A 22 9.09 -14.43 1.94
C SER A 22 10.42 -15.10 1.62
N MET A 23 10.42 -16.44 1.67
CA MET A 23 11.55 -17.25 1.20
C MET A 23 11.87 -17.01 -0.28
N GLY A 24 10.90 -16.49 -1.07
CA GLY A 24 11.11 -16.10 -2.45
C GLY A 24 12.19 -15.01 -2.65
N TRP A 25 12.53 -14.27 -1.59
CA TRP A 25 13.64 -13.30 -1.60
C TRP A 25 15.00 -13.88 -1.25
N ARG A 26 15.04 -15.20 -0.96
CA ARG A 26 16.26 -15.95 -0.61
C ARG A 26 16.54 -17.07 -1.59
N MET A 27 15.62 -17.37 -2.51
CA MET A 27 15.72 -18.47 -3.46
C MET A 27 14.98 -18.13 -4.76
N GLY A 28 15.67 -18.31 -5.90
CA GLY A 28 15.07 -18.19 -7.23
C GLY A 28 14.89 -16.75 -7.73
N ALA A 29 13.91 -16.53 -8.59
CA ALA A 29 13.75 -15.29 -9.35
C ALA A 29 13.60 -14.02 -8.48
N GLY A 30 13.04 -14.14 -7.28
CA GLY A 30 12.93 -13.01 -6.35
C GLY A 30 14.30 -12.59 -5.80
N GLU A 31 15.16 -13.57 -5.47
CA GLU A 31 16.53 -13.31 -5.03
C GLU A 31 17.35 -12.63 -6.13
N ASP A 32 17.31 -13.19 -7.35
CA ASP A 32 18.00 -12.63 -8.50
C ASP A 32 17.59 -11.18 -8.74
N TYR A 33 16.27 -10.93 -8.76
CA TYR A 33 15.73 -9.58 -8.92
C TYR A 33 16.15 -8.63 -7.81
N LYS A 34 16.14 -9.08 -6.57
CA LYS A 34 16.59 -8.30 -5.41
C LYS A 34 18.05 -7.89 -5.56
N CYS A 35 18.91 -8.80 -5.96
CA CYS A 35 20.32 -8.51 -6.21
C CYS A 35 20.51 -7.50 -7.36
N ASP A 36 19.82 -7.70 -8.48
CA ASP A 36 19.88 -6.79 -9.62
C ASP A 36 19.36 -5.40 -9.27
N PHE A 37 18.28 -5.35 -8.50
CA PHE A 37 17.69 -4.09 -8.03
C PHE A 37 18.67 -3.29 -7.17
N TRP A 38 19.32 -3.92 -6.18
CA TRP A 38 20.27 -3.23 -5.32
C TRP A 38 21.54 -2.82 -6.05
N ASN A 39 22.07 -3.67 -6.92
CA ASN A 39 23.19 -3.33 -7.79
C ASN A 39 22.88 -2.09 -8.65
N TRP A 40 21.70 -2.05 -9.23
CA TRP A 40 21.25 -0.89 -10.00
C TRP A 40 21.02 0.35 -9.12
N TYR A 41 20.37 0.20 -7.95
CA TYR A 41 20.05 1.31 -7.06
C TYR A 41 21.29 2.00 -6.50
N GLU A 42 22.33 1.25 -6.20
CA GLU A 42 23.64 1.77 -5.77
C GLU A 42 24.37 2.58 -6.86
N THR A 43 24.03 2.38 -8.14
CA THR A 43 24.57 3.22 -9.22
C THR A 43 23.95 4.62 -9.28
N LEU A 44 22.85 4.84 -8.58
CA LEU A 44 22.16 6.13 -8.54
C LEU A 44 22.88 7.11 -7.61
N SER A 45 22.95 8.39 -8.02
CA SER A 45 23.38 9.44 -7.10
C SER A 45 22.37 9.61 -5.95
N LEU A 46 22.79 10.14 -4.80
CA LEU A 46 21.92 10.41 -3.65
C LEU A 46 20.68 11.22 -4.03
N LYS A 47 20.81 12.17 -4.96
CA LYS A 47 19.67 12.94 -5.47
C LYS A 47 18.68 12.05 -6.20
N GLN A 48 19.17 11.16 -7.08
CA GLN A 48 18.34 10.23 -7.83
C GLN A 48 17.68 9.19 -6.92
N GLN A 49 18.38 8.71 -5.89
CA GLN A 49 17.82 7.82 -4.88
C GLN A 49 16.65 8.48 -4.13
N ARG A 50 16.80 9.74 -3.72
CA ARG A 50 15.71 10.51 -3.09
C ARG A 50 14.52 10.73 -4.02
N GLU A 51 14.78 11.07 -5.29
CA GLU A 51 13.73 11.19 -6.30
C GLU A 51 13.00 9.86 -6.51
N TYR A 52 13.75 8.75 -6.55
CA TYR A 52 13.19 7.41 -6.67
C TYR A 52 12.32 7.03 -5.47
N GLN A 53 12.78 7.28 -4.24
CA GLN A 53 12.01 7.07 -3.00
C GLN A 53 10.71 7.90 -2.97
N THR A 54 10.74 9.09 -3.54
CA THR A 54 9.55 9.94 -3.66
C THR A 54 8.54 9.38 -4.66
N LEU A 55 9.03 8.80 -5.76
CA LEU A 55 8.17 8.16 -6.77
C LEU A 55 7.58 6.84 -6.26
N PHE A 56 8.34 6.10 -5.49
CA PHE A 56 7.97 4.80 -4.94
C PHE A 56 8.08 4.83 -3.41
N PRO A 57 7.09 5.46 -2.74
CA PRO A 57 7.07 5.46 -1.29
C PRO A 57 6.99 4.03 -0.77
N TYR A 58 7.69 3.81 0.31
CA TYR A 58 7.79 2.52 0.94
C TYR A 58 6.44 2.04 1.45
N PRO A 59 5.99 0.83 1.11
CA PRO A 59 4.74 0.32 1.63
C PRO A 59 4.86 0.05 3.12
N CYS A 60 3.80 0.29 3.87
CA CYS A 60 3.76 0.17 5.31
C CYS A 60 3.96 -1.26 5.83
N PHE A 61 3.77 -2.27 4.99
CA PHE A 61 3.97 -3.69 5.32
C PHE A 61 5.38 -4.21 5.01
N TRP A 62 6.24 -3.38 4.43
CA TRP A 62 7.65 -3.67 4.26
C TRP A 62 8.42 -3.02 5.39
N HIS A 63 8.90 -3.79 6.32
CA HIS A 63 9.43 -3.33 7.60
C HIS A 63 10.83 -2.78 7.51
N TYR A 64 11.64 -3.41 6.74
CA TYR A 64 13.03 -3.10 6.74
C TYR A 64 13.45 -2.75 5.36
N ASN A 65 13.79 -1.53 5.20
CA ASN A 65 14.36 -1.13 3.97
C ASN A 65 15.61 -0.32 4.21
N ASN A 66 16.67 -0.80 3.60
CA ASN A 66 17.89 -0.03 3.45
C ASN A 66 17.72 1.29 2.69
N TRP A 67 16.53 1.65 2.20
CA TRP A 67 16.28 2.99 1.68
C TRP A 67 16.70 4.05 2.66
N ALA A 68 16.50 3.72 3.87
CA ALA A 68 16.65 4.64 4.95
C ALA A 68 18.08 4.66 5.52
N VAL A 69 18.93 3.71 5.21
CA VAL A 69 20.29 3.62 5.76
C VAL A 69 21.18 4.80 5.37
N ASN A 70 20.79 5.57 4.36
CA ASN A 70 21.51 6.78 3.96
C ASN A 70 20.96 8.08 4.56
N ASP A 71 19.94 8.01 5.40
CA ASP A 71 19.44 9.17 6.16
C ASP A 71 20.02 9.12 7.57
N LEU A 72 20.91 10.03 7.89
CA LEU A 72 21.55 10.17 9.22
C LEU A 72 20.57 10.32 10.40
N GLU A 73 19.27 10.46 10.10
CA GLU A 73 18.19 10.48 11.09
C GLU A 73 17.71 9.09 11.52
N ILE A 74 18.35 8.00 11.07
CA ILE A 74 17.91 6.62 11.34
C ILE A 74 18.59 6.00 12.53
N GLU A 75 19.80 6.44 12.87
CA GLU A 75 20.39 6.00 14.14
C GLU A 75 19.47 6.35 15.32
N ASP A 76 18.80 7.51 15.26
CA ASP A 76 17.78 7.91 16.26
C ASP A 76 16.46 7.12 16.15
N ARG A 77 16.23 6.40 15.02
CA ARG A 77 14.98 5.65 14.79
C ARG A 77 15.09 4.16 15.13
N LEU A 78 16.30 3.62 15.17
CA LEU A 78 16.52 2.22 15.55
C LEU A 78 16.31 1.99 17.05
N ASP A 79 16.44 3.02 17.87
CA ASP A 79 16.13 2.96 19.29
C ASP A 79 14.61 3.02 19.58
N ASP A 80 13.82 3.46 18.60
CA ASP A 80 12.35 3.56 18.68
C ASP A 80 11.66 2.47 17.85
N GLU A 81 12.23 1.27 17.73
CA GLU A 81 11.62 0.13 17.01
C GLU A 81 10.18 -0.17 17.46
N GLU A 82 9.84 0.12 18.70
CA GLU A 82 8.49 -0.03 19.24
C GLU A 82 7.47 0.93 18.61
N ASP A 83 7.89 2.09 18.11
CA ASP A 83 7.00 3.10 17.52
C ASP A 83 6.63 2.81 16.05
N TYR A 84 7.40 1.96 15.35
CA TYR A 84 7.14 1.60 13.95
C TYR A 84 6.12 0.50 13.76
N TYR A 85 5.90 -0.30 14.79
CA TYR A 85 5.01 -1.44 14.75
C TYR A 85 4.03 -1.37 15.91
N TYR A 86 2.78 -1.22 15.55
CA TYR A 86 1.73 -1.58 16.48
C TYR A 86 1.20 -2.95 16.07
N GLU A 87 1.50 -3.98 16.89
CA GLU A 87 1.03 -5.36 16.69
C GLU A 87 1.23 -5.92 15.27
N GLY A 88 2.38 -5.61 14.66
CA GLY A 88 2.74 -6.09 13.34
C GLY A 88 2.11 -5.34 12.16
N VAL A 89 1.45 -4.22 12.40
CA VAL A 89 1.04 -3.30 11.33
C VAL A 89 2.03 -2.16 11.23
N PRO A 90 2.78 -2.06 10.13
CA PRO A 90 3.69 -0.94 9.93
C PRO A 90 2.92 0.37 9.82
N LEU A 91 3.35 1.37 10.58
CA LEU A 91 2.75 2.69 10.56
C LEU A 91 3.47 3.57 9.54
N TRP A 92 2.87 3.75 8.38
CA TRP A 92 3.34 4.72 7.40
C TRP A 92 2.50 5.99 7.45
N GLN A 93 3.16 7.13 7.57
CA GLN A 93 2.52 8.43 7.45
C GLN A 93 3.25 9.26 6.39
N PRO A 94 2.53 9.98 5.52
CA PRO A 94 3.17 10.85 4.56
C PRO A 94 3.95 11.93 5.30
N LYS A 95 5.25 12.02 5.00
CA LYS A 95 6.08 13.12 5.51
C LYS A 95 5.74 14.41 4.74
N GLY A 96 5.40 15.47 5.46
CA GLY A 96 5.16 16.80 4.92
C GLY A 96 3.69 17.09 4.55
N ALA A 97 3.48 18.24 3.93
CA ALA A 97 2.14 18.68 3.50
C ALA A 97 1.67 17.88 2.28
N TYR A 98 0.39 17.49 2.27
CA TYR A 98 -0.20 16.87 1.09
C TYR A 98 -0.07 17.80 -0.12
N LYS A 99 0.42 17.27 -1.24
CA LYS A 99 0.49 17.98 -2.52
C LYS A 99 -0.87 18.52 -2.94
N TYR A 100 -1.92 17.76 -2.65
CA TYR A 100 -3.30 18.08 -2.99
C TYR A 100 -4.15 18.13 -1.72
N SER A 101 -4.86 19.22 -1.52
CA SER A 101 -5.82 19.41 -0.44
C SER A 101 -7.09 20.03 -1.01
N LYS A 102 -8.20 19.94 -0.28
CA LYS A 102 -9.45 20.62 -0.65
C LYS A 102 -9.21 22.12 -0.90
N LYS A 103 -8.39 22.76 -0.06
CA LYS A 103 -8.03 24.18 -0.22
C LYS A 103 -7.25 24.45 -1.50
N THR A 104 -6.34 23.55 -1.88
CA THR A 104 -5.57 23.66 -3.12
C THR A 104 -6.47 23.56 -4.35
N PHE A 105 -7.47 22.68 -4.32
CA PHE A 105 -8.43 22.53 -5.42
C PHE A 105 -9.37 23.74 -5.55
N ILE A 106 -9.92 24.23 -4.44
CA ILE A 106 -10.83 25.37 -4.42
C ILE A 106 -10.13 26.63 -4.95
N ASN A 107 -8.87 26.83 -4.60
CA ASN A 107 -8.07 28.00 -4.98
C ASN A 107 -7.27 27.81 -6.26
N SER A 108 -7.46 26.71 -7.00
CA SER A 108 -6.72 26.47 -8.24
C SER A 108 -7.13 27.46 -9.33
N PRO A 109 -6.18 28.18 -9.95
CA PRO A 109 -6.46 29.05 -11.09
C PRO A 109 -6.74 28.25 -12.37
N LYS A 110 -6.50 26.95 -12.36
CA LYS A 110 -6.70 26.05 -13.51
C LYS A 110 -8.06 25.37 -13.42
N LYS A 111 -8.74 25.22 -14.55
CA LYS A 111 -9.91 24.35 -14.65
C LYS A 111 -9.46 22.91 -14.51
N LEU A 112 -9.80 22.30 -13.38
CA LEU A 112 -9.45 20.91 -13.05
C LEU A 112 -10.46 19.96 -13.70
N LYS A 113 -9.98 18.81 -14.15
CA LYS A 113 -10.82 17.66 -14.47
C LYS A 113 -10.93 16.79 -13.23
N PHE A 114 -12.13 16.33 -12.93
CA PHE A 114 -12.40 15.45 -11.82
C PHE A 114 -12.95 14.14 -12.34
N VAL A 115 -12.48 13.02 -11.76
CA VAL A 115 -13.06 11.70 -11.94
C VAL A 115 -13.90 11.41 -10.71
N PHE A 116 -15.20 11.31 -10.89
CA PHE A 116 -16.12 11.01 -9.80
C PHE A 116 -16.49 9.54 -9.81
N PHE A 117 -16.34 8.87 -8.67
CA PHE A 117 -16.73 7.47 -8.50
C PHE A 117 -17.48 7.29 -7.20
N TRP A 118 -18.38 6.31 -7.16
CA TRP A 118 -19.18 6.06 -5.95
C TRP A 118 -19.53 4.60 -5.75
N LYS A 119 -20.37 4.02 -6.63
CA LYS A 119 -20.85 2.65 -6.50
C LYS A 119 -19.98 1.70 -7.31
N PRO A 120 -19.80 0.43 -6.84
CA PRO A 120 -19.13 -0.58 -7.65
C PRO A 120 -19.92 -0.90 -8.90
N ASN A 121 -19.21 -1.22 -9.99
CA ASN A 121 -19.78 -1.72 -11.24
C ASN A 121 -19.05 -3.01 -11.63
N ALA A 122 -19.69 -4.16 -11.37
CA ALA A 122 -19.10 -5.45 -11.68
C ALA A 122 -19.13 -5.79 -13.20
N ASN A 123 -19.86 -5.02 -14.00
CA ASN A 123 -20.13 -5.33 -15.40
C ASN A 123 -19.24 -4.54 -16.37
N ALA A 124 -18.52 -3.53 -15.90
CA ALA A 124 -17.65 -2.71 -16.74
C ALA A 124 -16.43 -2.21 -15.95
N LEU A 125 -15.34 -1.99 -16.68
CA LEU A 125 -14.18 -1.27 -16.17
C LEU A 125 -14.40 0.23 -16.43
N ASP A 126 -14.74 0.95 -15.39
CA ASP A 126 -14.95 2.40 -15.40
C ASP A 126 -14.37 3.04 -14.13
N GLU A 127 -14.70 4.29 -13.85
CA GLU A 127 -14.23 5.02 -12.68
C GLU A 127 -14.61 4.36 -11.34
N SER A 128 -15.58 3.44 -11.32
CA SER A 128 -15.95 2.66 -10.12
C SER A 128 -14.78 1.80 -9.62
N CYS A 129 -13.85 1.44 -10.50
CA CYS A 129 -12.66 0.68 -10.15
C CYS A 129 -11.77 1.41 -9.12
N LEU A 130 -11.91 2.72 -8.96
CA LEU A 130 -11.21 3.50 -7.92
C LEU A 130 -11.82 3.31 -6.53
N GLY A 131 -13.05 2.76 -6.43
CA GLY A 131 -13.76 2.55 -5.18
C GLY A 131 -13.27 1.33 -4.39
N GLN A 132 -13.36 1.39 -3.05
CA GLN A 132 -12.93 0.30 -2.16
C GLN A 132 -13.81 -0.96 -2.30
N TRP A 133 -15.08 -0.80 -2.68
CA TRP A 133 -16.07 -1.86 -2.79
C TRP A 133 -16.09 -2.56 -4.16
N GLN A 134 -15.33 -2.02 -5.12
CA GLN A 134 -15.23 -2.63 -6.45
C GLN A 134 -14.62 -4.02 -6.34
N PRO A 135 -15.26 -5.06 -6.90
CA PRO A 135 -14.67 -6.37 -7.01
C PRO A 135 -13.31 -6.29 -7.72
N SER A 136 -12.28 -6.67 -7.03
CA SER A 136 -10.89 -6.54 -7.48
C SER A 136 -10.05 -7.54 -6.71
N PRO A 137 -10.15 -8.85 -7.03
CA PRO A 137 -9.47 -9.88 -6.25
C PRO A 137 -7.94 -9.70 -6.30
N PHE A 138 -7.32 -9.84 -5.13
CA PHE A 138 -5.87 -9.83 -4.96
C PHE A 138 -5.45 -10.71 -3.79
N TYR A 139 -4.17 -10.99 -3.67
CA TYR A 139 -3.59 -11.85 -2.65
C TYR A 139 -2.58 -11.08 -1.81
N VAL A 140 -2.56 -11.35 -0.51
CA VAL A 140 -1.54 -10.87 0.43
C VAL A 140 -1.20 -12.01 1.37
N ASP A 141 0.07 -12.40 1.46
CA ASP A 141 0.59 -13.44 2.34
C ASP A 141 -0.17 -14.78 2.29
N GLY A 142 -0.69 -15.12 1.11
CA GLY A 142 -1.47 -16.33 0.88
C GLY A 142 -2.97 -16.18 1.05
N ASP A 143 -3.45 -15.15 1.70
CA ASP A 143 -4.87 -14.82 1.83
C ASP A 143 -5.41 -14.14 0.56
N LYS A 144 -6.60 -14.55 0.15
CA LYS A 144 -7.31 -13.96 -0.99
C LYS A 144 -8.36 -12.97 -0.52
N TYR A 145 -8.27 -11.75 -1.02
CA TYR A 145 -9.25 -10.68 -0.78
C TYR A 145 -10.08 -10.42 -2.03
N SER A 146 -11.37 -10.23 -1.88
CA SER A 146 -12.31 -9.96 -2.99
C SER A 146 -12.34 -8.49 -3.41
N CYS A 147 -12.00 -7.58 -2.50
CA CYS A 147 -11.95 -6.14 -2.72
C CYS A 147 -11.13 -5.44 -1.62
N ALA A 148 -10.80 -4.18 -1.83
CA ALA A 148 -9.99 -3.42 -0.88
C ALA A 148 -10.71 -3.16 0.47
N GLU A 149 -12.04 -3.12 0.51
CA GLU A 149 -12.81 -3.04 1.77
C GLU A 149 -12.61 -4.30 2.62
N GLN A 150 -12.59 -5.50 2.01
CA GLN A 150 -12.34 -6.74 2.74
C GLN A 150 -10.97 -6.70 3.42
N TYR A 151 -9.95 -6.33 2.67
CA TYR A 151 -8.60 -6.18 3.20
C TYR A 151 -8.57 -5.19 4.38
N MET A 152 -9.11 -3.99 4.20
CA MET A 152 -9.12 -2.96 5.24
C MET A 152 -9.82 -3.43 6.52
N MET A 153 -10.95 -4.14 6.40
CA MET A 153 -11.69 -4.61 7.58
C MET A 153 -11.02 -5.82 8.24
N ALA A 154 -10.46 -6.74 7.45
CA ALA A 154 -9.70 -7.88 7.97
C ALA A 154 -8.43 -7.41 8.71
N GLU A 155 -7.69 -6.47 8.14
CA GLU A 155 -6.51 -5.88 8.79
C GLU A 155 -6.87 -5.10 10.05
N LYS A 156 -8.04 -4.45 10.08
CA LYS A 156 -8.54 -3.85 11.30
C LYS A 156 -8.79 -4.88 12.40
N ALA A 157 -9.42 -6.01 12.06
CA ALA A 157 -9.67 -7.08 13.02
C ALA A 157 -8.35 -7.71 13.51
N ARG A 158 -7.40 -7.93 12.60
CA ARG A 158 -6.05 -8.42 12.94
C ARG A 158 -5.31 -7.46 13.87
N LEU A 159 -5.34 -6.15 13.60
CA LEU A 159 -4.69 -5.13 14.43
C LEU A 159 -5.16 -5.15 15.88
N PHE A 160 -6.42 -5.49 16.11
CA PHE A 160 -7.01 -5.54 17.46
C PHE A 160 -7.15 -6.97 18.02
N GLY A 161 -6.50 -7.96 17.38
CA GLY A 161 -6.48 -9.35 17.84
C GLY A 161 -7.83 -10.07 17.78
N ASP A 162 -8.74 -9.63 16.90
CA ASP A 162 -10.08 -10.21 16.78
C ASP A 162 -10.18 -11.18 15.60
N GLU A 163 -9.56 -12.36 15.75
CA GLU A 163 -9.52 -13.37 14.70
C GLU A 163 -10.91 -13.92 14.34
N GLU A 164 -11.84 -13.99 15.27
CA GLU A 164 -13.22 -14.42 15.00
C GLU A 164 -13.91 -13.49 14.00
N VAL A 165 -13.85 -12.19 14.26
CA VAL A 165 -14.40 -11.18 13.32
C VAL A 165 -13.60 -11.15 12.02
N ARG A 166 -12.29 -11.37 12.05
CA ARG A 166 -11.47 -11.48 10.84
C ARG A 166 -11.93 -12.64 9.96
N GLU A 167 -12.15 -13.82 10.54
CA GLU A 167 -12.67 -14.98 9.79
C GLU A 167 -14.05 -14.69 9.18
N GLU A 168 -14.96 -14.07 9.93
CA GLU A 168 -16.27 -13.68 9.39
C GLU A 168 -16.13 -12.73 8.20
N ILE A 169 -15.23 -11.76 8.26
CA ILE A 169 -14.94 -10.83 7.16
C ILE A 169 -14.37 -11.57 5.96
N MET A 170 -13.45 -12.51 6.17
CA MET A 170 -12.84 -13.28 5.08
C MET A 170 -13.85 -14.21 4.38
N ASN A 171 -14.87 -14.67 5.10
CA ASN A 171 -15.88 -15.58 4.59
C ASN A 171 -17.06 -14.88 3.88
N THR A 172 -17.07 -13.54 3.78
CA THR A 172 -18.13 -12.81 3.05
C THR A 172 -17.60 -12.11 1.80
N SER A 173 -18.42 -12.04 0.76
CA SER A 173 -18.14 -11.25 -0.44
C SER A 173 -18.95 -9.94 -0.50
N ASP A 174 -19.81 -9.67 0.50
CA ASP A 174 -20.61 -8.44 0.57
C ASP A 174 -19.86 -7.31 1.29
N PRO A 175 -19.39 -6.25 0.59
CA PRO A 175 -18.67 -5.15 1.22
C PRO A 175 -19.46 -4.41 2.30
N LYS A 176 -20.79 -4.42 2.21
CA LYS A 176 -21.66 -3.82 3.23
C LYS A 176 -21.59 -4.61 4.55
N LEU A 177 -21.57 -5.95 4.43
CA LEU A 177 -21.41 -6.83 5.59
C LEU A 177 -20.00 -6.72 6.15
N MET A 178 -18.95 -6.72 5.32
CA MET A 178 -17.56 -6.51 5.75
C MET A 178 -17.42 -5.24 6.61
N LYS A 179 -17.99 -4.14 6.15
CA LYS A 179 -18.01 -2.88 6.89
C LYS A 179 -18.79 -2.96 8.20
N ALA A 180 -19.89 -3.69 8.22
CA ALA A 180 -20.69 -3.89 9.44
C ALA A 180 -19.90 -4.73 10.46
N LEU A 181 -19.21 -5.78 10.04
CA LEU A 181 -18.34 -6.61 10.86
C LEU A 181 -17.15 -5.80 11.39
N GLY A 182 -16.50 -5.01 10.55
CA GLY A 182 -15.40 -4.14 10.96
C GLY A 182 -15.77 -3.09 12.04
N ARG A 183 -17.08 -2.80 12.22
CA ARG A 183 -17.57 -1.96 13.34
C ARG A 183 -17.75 -2.76 14.64
N LYS A 184 -17.79 -4.08 14.57
CA LYS A 184 -17.94 -4.98 15.72
C LYS A 184 -16.62 -5.46 16.29
N VAL A 185 -15.50 -5.10 15.67
CA VAL A 185 -14.15 -5.48 16.11
C VAL A 185 -13.98 -5.13 17.59
N ARG A 186 -13.68 -6.13 18.40
CA ARG A 186 -13.41 -6.02 19.84
C ARG A 186 -12.10 -5.30 20.09
N ASN A 187 -11.90 -4.80 21.29
CA ASN A 187 -10.67 -4.11 21.73
C ASN A 187 -10.30 -2.90 20.87
N PHE A 188 -11.26 -2.34 20.11
CA PHE A 188 -11.02 -1.21 19.25
C PHE A 188 -10.51 0.01 20.00
N ASN A 189 -9.37 0.54 19.56
CA ASN A 189 -8.80 1.79 20.04
C ASN A 189 -8.71 2.80 18.88
N PRO A 190 -9.43 3.96 18.98
CA PRO A 190 -9.46 4.93 17.90
C PRO A 190 -8.10 5.58 17.64
N GLU A 191 -7.25 5.79 18.65
CA GLU A 191 -5.94 6.41 18.48
C GLU A 191 -4.99 5.51 17.70
N ILE A 192 -5.03 4.21 18.00
CA ILE A 192 -4.28 3.20 17.28
C ILE A 192 -4.77 3.07 15.84
N TRP A 193 -6.09 2.99 15.68
CA TRP A 193 -6.70 2.93 14.36
C TRP A 193 -6.37 4.15 13.50
N ASP A 194 -6.39 5.34 14.09
CA ASP A 194 -6.08 6.58 13.38
C ASP A 194 -4.62 6.62 12.89
N LYS A 195 -3.71 6.01 13.62
CA LYS A 195 -2.31 5.86 13.20
C LYS A 195 -2.17 4.83 12.06
N ALA A 196 -2.85 3.69 12.14
CA ALA A 196 -2.69 2.55 11.23
C ALA A 196 -3.53 2.62 9.95
N LYS A 197 -4.75 3.21 10.02
CA LYS A 197 -5.76 3.15 8.95
C LYS A 197 -5.26 3.62 7.58
N TYR A 198 -4.44 4.68 7.55
CA TYR A 198 -3.92 5.21 6.29
C TYR A 198 -3.01 4.18 5.60
N SER A 199 -2.12 3.57 6.35
CA SER A 199 -1.22 2.55 5.87
C SER A 199 -1.97 1.32 5.36
N ILE A 200 -2.95 0.85 6.12
CA ILE A 200 -3.79 -0.29 5.74
C ILE A 200 -4.53 0.00 4.42
N VAL A 201 -5.15 1.18 4.31
CA VAL A 201 -5.88 1.56 3.08
C VAL A 201 -4.93 1.71 1.89
N LEU A 202 -3.76 2.31 2.09
CA LEU A 202 -2.75 2.44 1.04
C LEU A 202 -2.34 1.07 0.50
N ASN A 203 -2.06 0.12 1.40
CA ASN A 203 -1.69 -1.24 1.04
C ASN A 203 -2.78 -1.96 0.27
N GLY A 204 -4.01 -1.94 0.77
CA GLY A 204 -5.11 -2.57 0.09
C GLY A 204 -5.29 -2.05 -1.34
N ASN A 205 -5.13 -0.74 -1.54
CA ASN A 205 -5.16 -0.15 -2.88
C ASN A 205 -3.95 -0.54 -3.71
N TYR A 206 -2.77 -0.56 -3.10
CA TYR A 206 -1.55 -0.96 -3.76
C TYR A 206 -1.67 -2.38 -4.33
N TYR A 207 -2.01 -3.36 -3.50
CA TYR A 207 -2.21 -4.74 -3.95
C TYR A 207 -3.34 -4.87 -4.97
N LYS A 208 -4.43 -4.15 -4.78
CA LYS A 208 -5.54 -4.11 -5.72
C LYS A 208 -5.06 -3.72 -7.12
N PHE A 209 -4.38 -2.59 -7.23
CA PHE A 209 -3.99 -2.07 -8.54
C PHE A 209 -2.81 -2.80 -9.14
N THR A 210 -1.81 -3.21 -8.37
CA THR A 210 -0.65 -3.94 -8.88
C THR A 210 -0.99 -5.35 -9.37
N GLN A 211 -2.02 -5.97 -8.81
CA GLN A 211 -2.46 -7.31 -9.21
C GLN A 211 -3.64 -7.31 -10.22
N ASN A 212 -4.21 -6.16 -10.54
CA ASN A 212 -5.28 -6.01 -11.52
C ASN A 212 -4.85 -5.01 -12.61
N LYS A 213 -4.16 -5.52 -13.61
CA LYS A 213 -3.50 -4.70 -14.64
C LYS A 213 -4.44 -3.70 -15.33
N GLU A 214 -5.63 -4.13 -15.72
CA GLU A 214 -6.59 -3.24 -16.39
C GLU A 214 -7.03 -2.07 -15.49
N MET A 215 -7.23 -2.34 -14.18
CA MET A 215 -7.53 -1.29 -13.20
C MET A 215 -6.34 -0.36 -12.99
N MET A 216 -5.11 -0.89 -13.01
CA MET A 216 -3.90 -0.10 -12.93
C MET A 216 -3.77 0.83 -14.16
N ASP A 217 -3.96 0.28 -15.36
CA ASP A 217 -3.90 1.05 -16.60
C ASP A 217 -4.96 2.18 -16.58
N PHE A 218 -6.17 1.90 -16.08
CA PHE A 218 -7.20 2.92 -15.88
C PHE A 218 -6.73 4.01 -14.90
N LEU A 219 -6.26 3.62 -13.71
CA LEU A 219 -5.77 4.58 -12.70
C LEU A 219 -4.66 5.48 -13.26
N LEU A 220 -3.72 4.93 -14.02
CA LEU A 220 -2.61 5.68 -14.59
C LEU A 220 -3.04 6.60 -15.75
N SER A 221 -4.23 6.38 -16.32
CA SER A 221 -4.81 7.22 -17.38
C SER A 221 -5.57 8.45 -16.85
N THR A 222 -5.82 8.51 -15.54
CA THR A 222 -6.53 9.63 -14.87
C THR A 222 -5.56 10.71 -14.34
#